data_0f0caffae48d5e9abe1c5d9940dfbe32
#
_entry.id   0f0caffae48d5e9abe1c5d9940dfbe32
#
_cell.length_a   1.000
_cell.length_b   1.000
_cell.length_c   1.000
_cell.angle_alpha   90.00
_cell.angle_beta   90.00
_cell.angle_gamma   90.00
#
_symmetry.space_group_name_H-M   'P 1'
#
loop_
_entity.id
_entity.type
_entity.pdbx_description
1 polymer ?
#
loop_
_entity_poly.entity_id
_entity_poly.type
_entity_poly.pdbx_seq_one_letter_code
_entity_poly.pdbx_strand_id
1 'polypeptide(L)'
;ILLSIIFYSLSYGIEVSDIKVEEETFTNEKFKFIQEIYADSWALIIGINKYQNVDPLNYAVDDAEAVRLMLMENYGFKNENITLITDEEATKENILDGFSEILEKAGEKDRVVVFYAGHGETYKLPSGGDMGYLIPVDGNLDNLYRSSIPMKSVYDIAEMSYAKHILYLVDACYGGLTLNTRGLKKDVTPEYLQKMTRERGRMVITAGGKDE
;
A
#
# COMPACT_ATOMS: atom_id res chain seq x y z
N ILE A 1 8.17 9.11 2.73
CA ILE A 1 9.55 9.47 2.31
C ILE A 1 9.72 9.23 0.81
N LEU A 2 9.15 8.18 0.20
CA LEU A 2 9.25 7.97 -1.25
C LEU A 2 8.38 8.97 -2.05
N LEU A 3 7.18 9.28 -1.61
CA LEU A 3 6.33 10.29 -2.25
C LEU A 3 6.90 11.71 -2.13
N SER A 4 7.55 12.06 -1.02
CA SER A 4 8.18 13.37 -0.87
C SER A 4 9.41 13.59 -1.77
N ILE A 5 10.09 12.53 -2.21
CA ILE A 5 11.20 12.62 -3.16
C ILE A 5 10.69 12.90 -4.58
N ILE A 6 9.53 12.34 -4.96
CA ILE A 6 8.91 12.60 -6.27
C ILE A 6 8.42 14.05 -6.38
N PHE A 7 7.85 14.63 -5.30
CA PHE A 7 7.44 16.03 -5.29
C PHE A 7 8.59 17.03 -5.21
N TYR A 8 9.75 16.65 -4.67
CA TYR A 8 10.90 17.56 -4.54
C TYR A 8 11.63 17.80 -5.88
N SER A 9 11.58 16.85 -6.82
CA SER A 9 12.22 17.00 -8.14
C SER A 9 11.48 17.98 -9.07
N LEU A 10 10.21 18.23 -8.84
CA LEU A 10 9.39 19.16 -9.63
C LEU A 10 9.53 20.64 -9.22
N SER A 11 10.16 20.93 -8.06
CA SER A 11 10.24 22.29 -7.50
C SER A 11 11.54 23.03 -7.82
N TYR A 12 12.57 22.36 -8.32
CA TYR A 12 13.85 22.97 -8.68
C TYR A 12 14.14 22.66 -10.15
N GLY A 13 14.01 23.69 -11.01
CA GLY A 13 14.26 23.63 -12.45
C GLY A 13 15.71 23.26 -12.79
N ILE A 14 16.02 21.97 -12.73
CA ILE A 14 17.29 21.38 -13.20
C ILE A 14 17.02 20.85 -14.61
N GLU A 15 17.80 21.27 -15.59
CA GLU A 15 17.65 20.83 -16.98
C GLU A 15 17.89 19.31 -17.12
N VAL A 16 16.97 18.65 -17.81
CA VAL A 16 16.80 17.19 -17.88
C VAL A 16 17.90 16.46 -18.69
N SER A 17 18.86 17.17 -19.27
CA SER A 17 19.86 16.59 -20.19
C SER A 17 21.00 15.81 -19.51
N ASP A 18 21.33 16.12 -18.27
CA ASP A 18 22.50 15.53 -17.59
C ASP A 18 22.16 14.36 -16.64
N ILE A 19 20.86 14.15 -16.39
CA ILE A 19 20.35 13.16 -15.41
C ILE A 19 20.25 11.73 -16.01
N LYS A 20 20.16 11.58 -17.33
CA LYS A 20 19.85 10.29 -17.98
C LYS A 20 20.88 9.18 -17.79
N VAL A 21 22.15 9.48 -17.64
CA VAL A 21 23.21 8.45 -17.55
C VAL A 21 23.36 7.90 -16.13
N GLU A 22 23.14 8.73 -15.13
CA GLU A 22 23.15 8.28 -13.73
C GLU A 22 21.87 7.52 -13.36
N GLU A 23 20.75 7.85 -13.97
CA GLU A 23 19.44 7.22 -13.73
C GLU A 23 19.38 5.77 -14.23
N GLU A 24 19.92 5.46 -15.41
CA GLU A 24 19.97 4.08 -15.94
C GLU A 24 20.90 3.17 -15.13
N THR A 25 22.05 3.68 -14.69
CA THR A 25 23.00 2.90 -13.87
C THR A 25 22.43 2.64 -12.48
N PHE A 26 21.82 3.64 -11.86
CA PHE A 26 21.17 3.52 -10.57
C PHE A 26 19.96 2.57 -10.60
N THR A 27 19.19 2.58 -11.68
CA THR A 27 18.05 1.70 -11.88
C THR A 27 18.50 0.24 -11.99
N ASN A 28 19.54 -0.05 -12.77
CA ASN A 28 20.06 -1.40 -12.95
C ASN A 28 20.66 -2.00 -11.66
N GLU A 29 21.39 -1.22 -10.89
CA GLU A 29 21.93 -1.66 -9.60
C GLU A 29 20.83 -1.89 -8.56
N LYS A 30 19.82 -1.01 -8.53
CA LYS A 30 18.63 -1.13 -7.67
C LYS A 30 17.84 -2.41 -7.97
N PHE A 31 17.59 -2.72 -9.25
CA PHE A 31 16.92 -3.95 -9.66
C PHE A 31 17.70 -5.19 -9.27
N LYS A 32 19.01 -5.18 -9.47
CA LYS A 32 19.89 -6.27 -9.06
C LYS A 32 19.83 -6.52 -7.56
N PHE A 33 19.91 -5.46 -6.76
CA PHE A 33 19.79 -5.55 -5.30
C PHE A 33 18.41 -6.10 -4.87
N ILE A 34 17.33 -5.69 -5.52
CA ILE A 34 15.98 -6.20 -5.25
C ILE A 34 15.90 -7.70 -5.53
N GLN A 35 16.45 -8.18 -6.65
CA GLN A 35 16.46 -9.60 -7.04
C GLN A 35 17.33 -10.46 -6.10
N GLU A 36 18.35 -9.88 -5.46
CA GLU A 36 19.13 -10.58 -4.44
C GLU A 36 18.36 -10.76 -3.13
N ILE A 37 17.38 -9.87 -2.84
CA ILE A 37 16.60 -9.90 -1.59
C ILE A 37 15.31 -10.72 -1.73
N TYR A 38 14.62 -10.60 -2.88
CA TYR A 38 13.30 -11.17 -3.09
C TYR A 38 13.30 -12.12 -4.29
N ALA A 39 12.60 -13.24 -4.12
CA ALA A 39 12.37 -14.19 -5.19
C ALA A 39 11.26 -13.69 -6.13
N ASP A 40 10.12 -13.31 -5.56
CA ASP A 40 9.00 -12.74 -6.30
C ASP A 40 8.42 -11.50 -5.59
N SER A 41 7.60 -10.77 -6.34
CA SER A 41 6.94 -9.55 -5.90
C SER A 41 5.46 -9.62 -6.28
N TRP A 42 4.58 -9.47 -5.30
CA TRP A 42 3.13 -9.57 -5.43
C TRP A 42 2.46 -8.26 -5.05
N ALA A 43 1.38 -7.90 -5.72
CA ALA A 43 0.63 -6.71 -5.35
C ALA A 43 -0.88 -6.94 -5.41
N LEU A 44 -1.61 -6.41 -4.41
CA LEU A 44 -3.04 -6.18 -4.42
C LEU A 44 -3.28 -4.69 -4.46
N ILE A 45 -3.92 -4.22 -5.51
CA ILE A 45 -4.15 -2.79 -5.74
C ILE A 45 -5.64 -2.56 -5.85
N ILE A 46 -6.18 -1.67 -5.02
CA ILE A 46 -7.61 -1.40 -4.94
C ILE A 46 -7.83 0.10 -5.13
N GLY A 47 -8.73 0.47 -6.04
CA GLY A 47 -9.13 1.86 -6.29
C GLY A 47 -10.64 1.98 -6.48
N ILE A 48 -11.32 2.80 -5.68
CA ILE A 48 -12.78 2.88 -5.71
C ILE A 48 -13.23 4.34 -5.84
N ASN A 49 -13.82 4.67 -6.99
CA ASN A 49 -14.47 5.96 -7.24
C ASN A 49 -15.99 5.88 -7.08
N LYS A 50 -16.62 4.78 -7.55
CA LYS A 50 -18.08 4.65 -7.65
C LYS A 50 -18.62 3.71 -6.60
N TYR A 51 -19.15 4.29 -5.55
CA TYR A 51 -19.76 3.55 -4.43
C TYR A 51 -21.27 3.37 -4.62
N GLN A 52 -21.82 2.29 -4.05
CA GLN A 52 -23.27 2.03 -4.10
C GLN A 52 -24.04 2.83 -3.04
N ASN A 53 -23.43 3.08 -1.88
CA ASN A 53 -24.12 3.65 -0.71
C ASN A 53 -23.37 4.84 -0.06
N VAL A 54 -22.28 5.29 -0.66
CA VAL A 54 -21.45 6.38 -0.17
C VAL A 54 -21.18 7.34 -1.33
N ASP A 55 -20.82 8.58 -1.04
CA ASP A 55 -20.52 9.58 -2.07
C ASP A 55 -19.34 9.13 -2.95
N PRO A 56 -19.36 9.40 -4.26
CA PRO A 56 -18.29 8.99 -5.16
C PRO A 56 -17.01 9.80 -4.93
N LEU A 57 -15.87 9.17 -5.27
CA LEU A 57 -14.56 9.82 -5.39
C LEU A 57 -14.20 10.03 -6.87
N ASN A 58 -13.10 10.76 -7.14
CA ASN A 58 -12.74 11.12 -8.50
C ASN A 58 -11.40 10.54 -8.99
N TYR A 59 -10.48 10.21 -8.08
CA TYR A 59 -9.09 9.91 -8.46
C TYR A 59 -8.58 8.56 -7.95
N ALA A 60 -9.32 7.87 -7.11
CA ALA A 60 -8.86 6.64 -6.48
C ALA A 60 -8.51 5.52 -7.49
N VAL A 61 -9.24 5.43 -8.59
CA VAL A 61 -8.96 4.48 -9.67
C VAL A 61 -7.70 4.89 -10.44
N ASP A 62 -7.55 6.19 -10.75
CA ASP A 62 -6.37 6.71 -11.45
C ASP A 62 -5.10 6.53 -10.59
N ASP A 63 -5.20 6.72 -9.28
CA ASP A 63 -4.10 6.48 -8.33
C ASP A 63 -3.73 4.99 -8.26
N ALA A 64 -4.71 4.10 -8.26
CA ALA A 64 -4.50 2.66 -8.30
C ALA A 64 -3.76 2.23 -9.58
N GLU A 65 -4.17 2.73 -10.74
CA GLU A 65 -3.49 2.47 -12.01
C GLU A 65 -2.07 3.06 -12.06
N ALA A 66 -1.88 4.28 -11.53
CA ALA A 66 -0.56 4.89 -11.45
C ALA A 66 0.40 4.08 -10.57
N VAL A 67 -0.08 3.58 -9.43
CA VAL A 67 0.70 2.69 -8.56
C VAL A 67 1.02 1.38 -9.26
N ARG A 68 0.08 0.76 -9.98
CA ARG A 68 0.33 -0.45 -10.76
C ARG A 68 1.45 -0.23 -11.77
N LEU A 69 1.37 0.81 -12.57
CA LEU A 69 2.40 1.14 -13.57
C LEU A 69 3.76 1.41 -12.90
N MET A 70 3.78 2.19 -11.84
CA MET A 70 5.00 2.47 -11.07
C MET A 70 5.65 1.19 -10.52
N LEU A 71 4.88 0.25 -9.99
CA LEU A 71 5.40 -1.02 -9.48
C LEU A 71 6.03 -1.86 -10.60
N MET A 72 5.41 -1.87 -11.78
CA MET A 72 5.94 -2.59 -12.94
C MET A 72 7.21 -1.95 -13.48
N GLU A 73 7.17 -0.65 -13.76
CA GLU A 73 8.24 0.08 -14.46
C GLU A 73 9.46 0.32 -13.57
N ASN A 74 9.23 0.66 -12.29
CA ASN A 74 10.30 1.13 -11.41
C ASN A 74 10.70 0.13 -10.31
N TYR A 75 9.91 -0.91 -10.09
CA TYR A 75 10.15 -1.85 -9.00
C TYR A 75 10.19 -3.32 -9.43
N GLY A 76 10.03 -3.61 -10.73
CA GLY A 76 10.17 -4.94 -11.29
C GLY A 76 9.07 -5.93 -10.89
N PHE A 77 7.88 -5.44 -10.57
CA PHE A 77 6.71 -6.31 -10.39
C PHE A 77 6.25 -6.83 -11.74
N LYS A 78 6.01 -8.13 -11.83
CA LYS A 78 5.43 -8.73 -13.04
C LYS A 78 3.94 -8.47 -13.08
N ASN A 79 3.40 -8.18 -14.28
CA ASN A 79 1.96 -7.90 -14.41
C ASN A 79 1.09 -9.07 -13.93
N GLU A 80 1.50 -10.31 -14.16
CA GLU A 80 0.82 -11.51 -13.70
C GLU A 80 0.79 -11.70 -12.17
N ASN A 81 1.63 -10.94 -11.44
CA ASN A 81 1.69 -10.95 -9.98
C ASN A 81 0.96 -9.75 -9.35
N ILE A 82 0.24 -8.98 -10.16
CA ILE A 82 -0.52 -7.81 -9.69
C ILE A 82 -2.01 -8.08 -9.87
N THR A 83 -2.74 -8.10 -8.78
CA THR A 83 -4.20 -8.12 -8.76
C THR A 83 -4.69 -6.69 -8.60
N LEU A 84 -5.38 -6.17 -9.62
CA LEU A 84 -6.01 -4.86 -9.61
C LEU A 84 -7.53 -5.02 -9.51
N ILE A 85 -8.15 -4.38 -8.52
CA ILE A 85 -9.59 -4.41 -8.27
C ILE A 85 -10.11 -2.98 -8.22
N THR A 86 -11.02 -2.63 -9.13
CA THR A 86 -11.52 -1.26 -9.22
C THR A 86 -13.03 -1.17 -9.23
N ASP A 87 -13.56 -0.08 -8.74
CA ASP A 87 -14.99 0.29 -8.77
C ASP A 87 -15.92 -0.89 -8.44
N GLU A 88 -16.80 -1.29 -9.39
CA GLU A 88 -17.80 -2.34 -9.21
C GLU A 88 -17.25 -3.72 -8.85
N GLU A 89 -16.00 -4.00 -9.16
CA GLU A 89 -15.33 -5.23 -8.75
C GLU A 89 -14.80 -5.17 -7.31
N ALA A 90 -14.66 -3.96 -6.73
CA ALA A 90 -14.10 -3.76 -5.40
C ALA A 90 -15.13 -4.02 -4.28
N THR A 91 -15.84 -5.15 -4.37
CA THR A 91 -16.72 -5.62 -3.30
C THR A 91 -15.92 -6.12 -2.10
N LYS A 92 -16.57 -6.20 -0.93
CA LYS A 92 -15.93 -6.77 0.26
C LYS A 92 -15.42 -8.20 0.01
N GLU A 93 -16.19 -9.01 -0.69
CA GLU A 93 -15.84 -10.39 -1.02
C GLU A 93 -14.62 -10.44 -1.92
N ASN A 94 -14.61 -9.73 -3.05
CA ASN A 94 -13.49 -9.74 -3.99
C ASN A 94 -12.18 -9.19 -3.38
N ILE A 95 -12.28 -8.18 -2.51
CA ILE A 95 -11.09 -7.66 -1.79
C ILE A 95 -10.53 -8.73 -0.84
N LEU A 96 -11.38 -9.44 -0.11
CA LEU A 96 -10.94 -10.53 0.78
C LEU A 96 -10.38 -11.72 -0.01
N ASP A 97 -10.94 -12.02 -1.17
CA ASP A 97 -10.42 -13.04 -2.08
C ASP A 97 -9.02 -12.64 -2.61
N GLY A 98 -8.83 -11.37 -2.98
CA GLY A 98 -7.51 -10.85 -3.35
C GLY A 98 -6.46 -10.99 -2.24
N PHE A 99 -6.84 -10.77 -0.99
CA PHE A 99 -5.96 -11.06 0.14
C PHE A 99 -5.66 -12.55 0.28
N SER A 100 -6.67 -13.42 0.14
CA SER A 100 -6.50 -14.87 0.22
C SER A 100 -5.55 -15.38 -0.87
N GLU A 101 -5.70 -14.88 -2.09
CA GLU A 101 -4.82 -15.22 -3.20
C GLU A 101 -3.36 -14.87 -2.92
N ILE A 102 -3.09 -13.68 -2.36
CA ILE A 102 -1.73 -13.28 -1.96
C ILE A 102 -1.19 -14.16 -0.84
N LEU A 103 -2.01 -14.54 0.15
CA LEU A 103 -1.60 -15.43 1.23
C LEU A 103 -1.17 -16.81 0.70
N GLU A 104 -1.85 -17.31 -0.32
CA GLU A 104 -1.54 -18.61 -0.93
C GLU A 104 -0.28 -18.56 -1.79
N LYS A 105 -0.04 -17.45 -2.49
CA LYS A 105 1.03 -17.32 -3.48
C LYS A 105 2.36 -16.84 -2.90
N ALA A 106 2.32 -15.92 -1.94
CA ALA A 106 3.53 -15.27 -1.44
C ALA A 106 4.31 -16.15 -0.45
N GLY A 107 5.55 -16.48 -0.81
CA GLY A 107 6.47 -17.30 -0.01
C GLY A 107 7.42 -16.49 0.88
N GLU A 108 8.25 -17.20 1.64
CA GLU A 108 9.17 -16.64 2.65
C GLU A 108 10.25 -15.70 2.10
N LYS A 109 10.47 -15.71 0.80
CA LYS A 109 11.44 -14.83 0.12
C LYS A 109 10.76 -13.76 -0.73
N ASP A 110 9.44 -13.62 -0.62
CA ASP A 110 8.69 -12.69 -1.44
C ASP A 110 8.39 -11.39 -0.69
N ARG A 111 8.08 -10.36 -1.48
CA ARG A 111 7.50 -9.13 -0.98
C ARG A 111 6.11 -8.92 -1.52
N VAL A 112 5.29 -8.25 -0.72
CA VAL A 112 3.92 -7.90 -1.05
C VAL A 112 3.74 -6.39 -0.91
N VAL A 113 3.05 -5.78 -1.86
CA VAL A 113 2.52 -4.42 -1.74
C VAL A 113 1.00 -4.49 -1.79
N VAL A 114 0.34 -3.91 -0.81
CA VAL A 114 -1.10 -3.69 -0.82
C VAL A 114 -1.33 -2.20 -0.91
N PHE A 115 -2.02 -1.76 -1.95
CA PHE A 115 -2.44 -0.38 -2.13
C PHE A 115 -3.96 -0.30 -2.06
N TYR A 116 -4.47 0.66 -1.32
CA TYR A 116 -5.88 0.96 -1.25
C TYR A 116 -6.08 2.47 -1.39
N ALA A 117 -6.86 2.88 -2.38
CA ALA A 117 -7.35 4.25 -2.54
C ALA A 117 -8.87 4.22 -2.52
N GLY A 118 -9.48 4.93 -1.55
CA GLY A 118 -10.93 4.90 -1.36
C GLY A 118 -11.37 5.46 -0.03
N HIS A 119 -12.66 5.30 0.28
CA HIS A 119 -13.19 5.73 1.57
C HIS A 119 -12.70 4.87 2.73
N GLY A 120 -12.39 5.55 3.82
CA GLY A 120 -12.18 4.96 5.13
C GLY A 120 -13.15 5.58 6.15
N GLU A 121 -13.52 4.82 7.17
CA GLU A 121 -14.38 5.30 8.25
C GLU A 121 -13.83 4.90 9.61
N THR A 122 -14.07 5.75 10.61
CA THR A 122 -13.62 5.51 11.98
C THR A 122 -14.81 5.34 12.92
N TYR A 123 -14.92 4.17 13.53
CA TYR A 123 -15.92 3.89 14.55
C TYR A 123 -15.33 4.09 15.95
N LYS A 124 -15.93 4.96 16.76
CA LYS A 124 -15.53 5.16 18.15
C LYS A 124 -16.07 4.05 19.04
N LEU A 125 -15.18 3.33 19.70
CA LEU A 125 -15.57 2.22 20.56
C LEU A 125 -16.16 2.73 21.90
N PRO A 126 -17.25 2.13 22.41
CA PRO A 126 -17.81 2.48 23.71
C PRO A 126 -16.83 2.28 24.88
N SER A 127 -15.87 1.37 24.73
CA SER A 127 -14.80 1.10 25.71
C SER A 127 -13.64 2.10 25.63
N GLY A 128 -13.70 3.07 24.73
CA GLY A 128 -12.62 3.98 24.38
C GLY A 128 -11.73 3.45 23.26
N GLY A 129 -11.17 4.38 22.47
CA GLY A 129 -10.39 4.10 21.29
C GLY A 129 -11.22 4.09 20.00
N ASP A 130 -10.52 3.92 18.89
CA ASP A 130 -11.07 4.03 17.55
C ASP A 130 -10.84 2.73 16.77
N MET A 131 -11.78 2.35 15.92
CA MET A 131 -11.66 1.24 14.99
C MET A 131 -11.84 1.75 13.56
N GLY A 132 -10.81 1.61 12.73
CA GLY A 132 -10.85 2.00 11.32
C GLY A 132 -11.40 0.89 10.44
N TYR A 133 -12.09 1.30 9.37
CA TYR A 133 -12.66 0.44 8.35
C TYR A 133 -12.29 0.93 6.96
N LEU A 134 -11.93 0.02 6.06
CA LEU A 134 -11.94 0.25 4.62
C LEU A 134 -13.35 0.04 4.10
N ILE A 135 -13.83 0.93 3.25
CA ILE A 135 -15.19 0.89 2.73
C ILE A 135 -15.15 0.31 1.30
N PRO A 136 -15.62 -0.92 1.08
CA PRO A 136 -15.75 -1.49 -0.26
C PRO A 136 -16.84 -0.79 -1.08
N VAL A 137 -16.94 -1.10 -2.38
CA VAL A 137 -17.97 -0.51 -3.26
C VAL A 137 -19.40 -0.76 -2.78
N ASP A 138 -19.65 -1.92 -2.16
CA ASP A 138 -20.91 -2.37 -1.56
C ASP A 138 -21.03 -2.00 -0.07
N GLY A 139 -20.07 -1.22 0.46
CA GLY A 139 -20.04 -0.78 1.85
C GLY A 139 -21.21 0.12 2.21
N ASN A 140 -21.65 0.06 3.47
CA ASN A 140 -22.74 0.87 4.03
C ASN A 140 -22.33 1.40 5.40
N LEU A 141 -22.31 2.71 5.56
CA LEU A 141 -21.86 3.39 6.79
C LEU A 141 -22.80 3.12 7.99
N ASP A 142 -24.08 2.81 7.74
CA ASP A 142 -25.03 2.46 8.80
C ASP A 142 -24.74 1.08 9.40
N ASN A 143 -23.93 0.26 8.72
CA ASN A 143 -23.62 -1.10 9.16
C ASN A 143 -22.16 -1.48 8.86
N LEU A 144 -21.23 -0.71 9.36
CA LEU A 144 -19.79 -0.84 9.10
C LEU A 144 -19.26 -2.25 9.36
N TYR A 145 -19.61 -2.84 10.48
CA TYR A 145 -19.09 -4.16 10.87
C TYR A 145 -19.43 -5.25 9.85
N ARG A 146 -20.64 -5.21 9.27
CA ARG A 146 -21.09 -6.22 8.30
C ARG A 146 -20.58 -5.94 6.88
N SER A 147 -20.62 -4.67 6.45
CA SER A 147 -20.41 -4.28 5.05
C SER A 147 -19.00 -3.79 4.74
N SER A 148 -18.18 -3.51 5.75
CA SER A 148 -16.85 -2.94 5.58
C SER A 148 -15.75 -3.87 6.09
N ILE A 149 -14.48 -3.56 5.81
CA ILE A 149 -13.32 -4.36 6.20
C ILE A 149 -12.62 -3.66 7.37
N PRO A 150 -12.66 -4.24 8.60
CA PRO A 150 -11.91 -3.67 9.72
C PRO A 150 -10.41 -3.68 9.43
N MET A 151 -9.72 -2.58 9.74
CA MET A 151 -8.25 -2.52 9.63
C MET A 151 -7.56 -3.59 10.46
N LYS A 152 -8.17 -4.00 11.57
CA LYS A 152 -7.66 -5.12 12.34
C LYS A 152 -7.59 -6.41 11.52
N SER A 153 -8.58 -6.70 10.68
CA SER A 153 -8.55 -7.87 9.79
C SER A 153 -7.41 -7.80 8.78
N VAL A 154 -7.08 -6.61 8.28
CA VAL A 154 -5.94 -6.39 7.39
C VAL A 154 -4.62 -6.72 8.11
N TYR A 155 -4.49 -6.36 9.38
CA TYR A 155 -3.32 -6.74 10.19
C TYR A 155 -3.28 -8.25 10.45
N ASP A 156 -4.40 -8.86 10.82
CA ASP A 156 -4.47 -10.29 11.09
C ASP A 156 -4.08 -11.10 9.82
N ILE A 157 -4.52 -10.66 8.64
CA ILE A 157 -4.11 -11.22 7.34
C ILE A 157 -2.60 -11.08 7.13
N ALA A 158 -2.01 -9.93 7.45
CA ALA A 158 -0.58 -9.72 7.33
C ALA A 158 0.24 -10.70 8.19
N GLU A 159 -0.23 -11.00 9.40
CA GLU A 159 0.42 -11.97 10.29
C GLU A 159 0.29 -13.42 9.78
N MET A 160 -0.76 -13.74 9.03
CA MET A 160 -0.94 -15.07 8.42
C MET A 160 -0.04 -15.30 7.21
N SER A 161 0.49 -14.24 6.58
CA SER A 161 1.31 -14.34 5.38
C SER A 161 2.73 -14.85 5.67
N TYR A 162 3.21 -15.74 4.80
CA TYR A 162 4.62 -16.16 4.79
C TYR A 162 5.55 -15.13 4.16
N ALA A 163 5.05 -14.13 3.44
CA ALA A 163 5.86 -13.12 2.78
C ALA A 163 6.90 -12.50 3.71
N LYS A 164 8.09 -12.26 3.18
CA LYS A 164 9.20 -11.66 3.91
C LYS A 164 8.87 -10.23 4.33
N HIS A 165 8.40 -9.42 3.39
CA HIS A 165 7.99 -8.05 3.64
C HIS A 165 6.61 -7.76 3.07
N ILE A 166 5.78 -7.05 3.83
CA ILE A 166 4.50 -6.54 3.35
C ILE A 166 4.45 -5.04 3.62
N LEU A 167 4.14 -4.28 2.59
CA LEU A 167 3.90 -2.84 2.65
C LEU A 167 2.44 -2.56 2.33
N TYR A 168 1.73 -1.94 3.28
CA TYR A 168 0.40 -1.39 3.07
C TYR A 168 0.50 0.11 2.84
N LEU A 169 -0.02 0.57 1.71
CA LEU A 169 -0.18 1.97 1.36
C LEU A 169 -1.69 2.24 1.33
N VAL A 170 -2.18 3.03 2.28
CA VAL A 170 -3.62 3.27 2.41
C VAL A 170 -3.88 4.76 2.25
N ASP A 171 -4.44 5.11 1.11
CA ASP A 171 -4.94 6.46 0.82
C ASP A 171 -6.44 6.52 1.10
N ALA A 172 -6.74 6.75 2.36
CA ALA A 172 -8.11 6.87 2.86
C ALA A 172 -8.14 7.83 4.06
N CYS A 173 -9.18 8.63 4.15
CA CYS A 173 -9.36 9.54 5.27
C CYS A 173 -9.74 8.77 6.55
N TYR A 174 -8.76 8.51 7.40
CA TYR A 174 -8.99 7.96 8.73
C TYR A 174 -8.90 9.04 9.79
N GLY A 175 -10.00 9.41 10.36
CA GLY A 175 -10.04 10.28 11.53
C GLY A 175 -9.57 9.61 12.81
N GLY A 176 -8.38 8.96 12.87
CA GLY A 176 -7.94 8.44 14.14
C GLY A 176 -6.94 7.28 14.23
N LEU A 177 -6.47 6.72 13.15
CA LEU A 177 -5.38 5.75 13.22
C LEU A 177 -4.03 6.46 13.41
N THR A 178 -3.72 6.87 14.61
CA THR A 178 -2.34 7.09 15.02
C THR A 178 -1.66 5.72 15.09
N LEU A 179 -1.12 5.28 13.97
CA LEU A 179 -0.09 4.27 14.00
C LEU A 179 1.03 4.86 14.86
N ASN A 180 1.39 4.15 15.94
CA ASN A 180 2.60 4.44 16.69
C ASN A 180 3.80 4.26 15.75
N THR A 181 4.02 5.25 14.89
CA THR A 181 5.26 5.39 14.16
C THR A 181 6.32 5.72 15.17
N ARG A 182 6.93 4.69 15.73
CA ARG A 182 8.22 4.85 16.43
C ARG A 182 9.17 5.44 15.41
N GLY A 183 9.44 6.73 15.60
CA GLY A 183 10.12 7.60 14.67
C GLY A 183 11.37 6.97 14.07
N LEU A 184 11.35 6.82 12.75
CA LEU A 184 12.52 6.61 11.93
C LEU A 184 13.35 7.89 11.91
N LYS A 185 14.02 8.19 13.03
CA LYS A 185 15.19 9.07 13.09
C LYS A 185 16.39 8.19 13.34
N LYS A 186 16.84 7.51 12.29
CA LYS A 186 18.20 6.93 12.24
C LYS A 186 18.74 7.13 10.84
N ASP A 187 19.99 7.57 10.77
CA ASP A 187 20.73 7.58 9.53
C ASP A 187 20.64 6.18 8.90
N VAL A 188 20.22 6.14 7.65
CA VAL A 188 20.07 4.89 6.90
C VAL A 188 21.47 4.42 6.52
N THR A 189 22.09 3.58 7.35
CA THR A 189 23.39 3.00 7.06
C THR A 189 23.25 1.68 6.28
N PRO A 190 24.27 1.26 5.51
CA PRO A 190 24.28 -0.04 4.83
C PRO A 190 23.98 -1.21 5.77
N GLU A 191 24.53 -1.18 7.00
CA GLU A 191 24.31 -2.20 8.01
C GLU A 191 22.85 -2.22 8.50
N TYR A 192 22.23 -1.04 8.65
CA TYR A 192 20.82 -0.92 8.99
C TYR A 192 19.93 -1.51 7.89
N LEU A 193 20.19 -1.18 6.61
CA LEU A 193 19.49 -1.76 5.47
C LEU A 193 19.64 -3.27 5.43
N GLN A 194 20.86 -3.78 5.61
CA GLN A 194 21.14 -5.21 5.61
C GLN A 194 20.40 -5.93 6.74
N LYS A 195 20.29 -5.33 7.93
CA LYS A 195 19.50 -5.87 9.04
C LYS A 195 18.01 -5.88 8.72
N MET A 196 17.47 -4.77 8.22
CA MET A 196 16.06 -4.64 7.89
C MET A 196 15.64 -5.60 6.77
N THR A 197 16.55 -5.92 5.82
CA THR A 197 16.27 -6.86 4.74
C THR A 197 16.40 -8.34 5.13
N ARG A 198 16.93 -8.66 6.31
CA ARG A 198 17.03 -10.04 6.82
C ARG A 198 15.79 -10.51 7.57
N GLU A 199 15.13 -9.61 8.28
CA GLU A 199 14.00 -9.94 9.15
C GLU A 199 12.67 -9.76 8.40
N ARG A 200 11.62 -10.46 8.82
CA ARG A 200 10.26 -10.19 8.34
C ARG A 200 9.80 -8.81 8.77
N GLY A 201 9.24 -8.06 7.84
CA GLY A 201 8.74 -6.70 8.08
C GLY A 201 7.31 -6.51 7.63
N ARG A 202 6.52 -5.83 8.46
CA ARG A 202 5.16 -5.37 8.15
C ARG A 202 5.12 -3.86 8.35
N MET A 203 4.73 -3.13 7.32
CA MET A 203 4.67 -1.67 7.37
C MET A 203 3.34 -1.19 6.82
N VAL A 204 2.74 -0.23 7.49
CA VAL A 204 1.54 0.46 7.01
C VAL A 204 1.85 1.94 6.93
N ILE A 205 1.54 2.56 5.80
CA ILE A 205 1.61 3.99 5.56
C ILE A 205 0.20 4.44 5.18
N THR A 206 -0.34 5.40 5.93
CA THR A 206 -1.64 6.02 5.64
C THR A 206 -1.44 7.45 5.20
N ALA A 207 -2.18 7.89 4.20
CA ALA A 207 -2.34 9.31 3.87
C ALA A 207 -3.47 9.87 4.73
N GLY A 208 -3.27 11.08 5.28
CA GLY A 208 -4.24 11.74 6.14
C GLY A 208 -4.04 11.48 7.63
N GLY A 209 -4.19 12.52 8.42
CA GLY A 209 -4.17 12.54 9.88
C GLY A 209 -5.52 13.00 10.42
N LYS A 210 -5.65 12.98 11.75
CA LYS A 210 -6.89 13.27 12.48
C LYS A 210 -7.46 14.69 12.27
N ASP A 211 -6.69 15.60 11.67
CA ASP A 211 -6.98 17.03 11.57
C ASP A 211 -6.89 17.57 10.11
N GLU A 212 -6.94 16.71 9.10
CA GLU A 212 -7.03 17.10 7.68
C GLU A 212 -8.43 16.89 7.12
#